data_c92c52d829e63239c5ea70debe5b6ccf
#
_entry.id   c92c52d829e63239c5ea70debe5b6ccf
#
_cell.length_a   1.000
_cell.length_b   1.000
_cell.length_c   1.000
_cell.angle_alpha   90.00
_cell.angle_beta   90.00
_cell.angle_gamma   90.00
#
_symmetry.space_group_name_H-M   'P 1'
#
loop_
_entity.id
_entity.type
_entity.pdbx_description
1 polymer ?
#
loop_
_entity_poly.entity_id
_entity_poly.type
_entity_poly.pdbx_seq_one_letter_code
_entity_poly.pdbx_strand_id
1 'polypeptide(L)'
;EEFIRDNGAVPAFKGYCGFPASLCTSVNDQVVHGIPSDKVILKDGDIISVDCGTLLNGFVGDSAYTFAVGEVSDEVKLLLQTTKESLFKGIEFAVEGKRLGDLGFAIQNHCEAKGFSVVREFVGHGVGRKMHEAPEVPNYGRRGSGTMLKSGMTLCIEPMINLGKRDIFVERDGWTTRTRDGKP
;
A
#
# COMPACT_ATOMS: atom_id res chain seq x y z
N GLU A 1 -14.68 11.99 3.22
CA GLU A 1 -15.71 11.80 2.19
C GLU A 1 -16.18 13.14 1.62
N GLU A 2 -16.59 14.09 2.46
CA GLU A 2 -17.03 15.44 2.07
C GLU A 2 -16.05 16.10 1.10
N PHE A 3 -14.78 16.20 1.48
CA PHE A 3 -13.74 16.78 0.64
C PHE A 3 -13.66 16.16 -0.76
N ILE A 4 -13.75 14.83 -0.85
CA ILE A 4 -13.74 14.12 -2.14
C ILE A 4 -14.94 14.56 -3.00
N ARG A 5 -16.13 14.60 -2.40
CA ARG A 5 -17.38 14.97 -3.11
C ARG A 5 -17.42 16.44 -3.50
N ASP A 6 -16.94 17.33 -2.64
CA ASP A 6 -16.89 18.78 -2.89
C ASP A 6 -15.95 19.12 -4.05
N ASN A 7 -14.97 18.25 -4.32
CA ASN A 7 -14.09 18.37 -5.49
C ASN A 7 -14.58 17.57 -6.72
N GLY A 8 -15.87 17.18 -6.75
CA GLY A 8 -16.50 16.54 -7.90
C GLY A 8 -16.09 15.07 -8.11
N ALA A 9 -15.41 14.47 -7.15
CA ALA A 9 -15.02 13.07 -7.20
C ALA A 9 -15.97 12.17 -6.38
N VAL A 10 -15.84 10.86 -6.55
CA VAL A 10 -16.58 9.85 -5.77
C VAL A 10 -15.57 9.04 -4.96
N PRO A 11 -15.80 8.77 -3.65
CA PRO A 11 -14.98 7.85 -2.89
C PRO A 11 -15.04 6.45 -3.52
N ALA A 12 -13.89 5.97 -4.01
CA ALA A 12 -13.86 4.73 -4.79
C ALA A 12 -13.88 3.46 -3.91
N PHE A 13 -13.46 3.57 -2.65
CA PHE A 13 -13.46 2.43 -1.72
C PHE A 13 -14.84 2.15 -1.11
N LYS A 14 -15.66 3.20 -0.90
CA LYS A 14 -16.97 3.05 -0.25
C LYS A 14 -17.92 2.21 -1.08
N GLY A 15 -18.27 1.03 -0.56
CA GLY A 15 -19.13 0.05 -1.23
C GLY A 15 -18.37 -0.88 -2.20
N TYR A 16 -17.10 -0.64 -2.47
CA TYR A 16 -16.29 -1.54 -3.30
C TYR A 16 -16.13 -2.90 -2.60
N CYS A 17 -16.61 -3.96 -3.22
CA CYS A 17 -16.69 -5.31 -2.65
C CYS A 17 -17.30 -5.36 -1.23
N GLY A 18 -18.13 -4.35 -0.87
CA GLY A 18 -18.76 -4.26 0.44
C GLY A 18 -17.93 -3.48 1.50
N PHE A 19 -16.82 -2.85 1.14
CA PHE A 19 -16.03 -2.03 2.08
C PHE A 19 -16.87 -0.86 2.62
N PRO A 20 -16.93 -0.64 3.96
CA PRO A 20 -17.93 0.27 4.54
C PRO A 20 -17.55 1.75 4.54
N ALA A 21 -16.28 2.10 4.26
CA ALA A 21 -15.75 3.45 4.48
C ALA A 21 -15.15 4.06 3.21
N SER A 22 -14.90 5.37 3.24
CA SER A 22 -14.30 6.12 2.13
C SER A 22 -12.78 6.06 2.10
N LEU A 23 -12.16 5.68 3.21
CA LEU A 23 -10.72 5.51 3.39
C LEU A 23 -10.44 4.18 4.08
N CYS A 24 -9.25 3.61 3.86
CA CYS A 24 -8.69 2.66 4.79
C CYS A 24 -7.79 3.41 5.79
N THR A 25 -7.87 3.05 7.07
CA THR A 25 -7.00 3.59 8.13
C THR A 25 -6.40 2.45 8.91
N SER A 26 -5.13 2.16 8.70
CA SER A 26 -4.45 1.01 9.26
C SER A 26 -3.42 1.47 10.29
N VAL A 27 -3.63 1.13 11.56
CA VAL A 27 -2.83 1.62 12.71
C VAL A 27 -1.85 0.55 13.17
N ASN A 28 -0.59 0.92 13.34
CA ASN A 28 0.52 0.10 13.84
C ASN A 28 0.68 -1.23 13.11
N ASP A 29 0.29 -2.35 13.71
CA ASP A 29 0.38 -3.70 13.16
C ASP A 29 -0.68 -4.01 12.10
N GLN A 30 -1.61 -3.09 11.85
CA GLN A 30 -2.52 -3.16 10.71
C GLN A 30 -1.76 -2.79 9.43
N VAL A 31 -1.65 -3.73 8.52
CA VAL A 31 -0.90 -3.56 7.27
C VAL A 31 -1.69 -2.77 6.25
N VAL A 32 -2.93 -3.23 5.96
CA VAL A 32 -3.85 -2.63 4.98
C VAL A 32 -5.30 -2.86 5.37
N HIS A 33 -6.20 -2.16 4.70
CA HIS A 33 -7.66 -2.31 4.72
C HIS A 33 -8.30 -2.11 6.11
N GLY A 34 -7.62 -1.42 7.02
CA GLY A 34 -8.21 -1.08 8.32
C GLY A 34 -9.48 -0.23 8.14
N ILE A 35 -10.56 -0.63 8.81
CA ILE A 35 -11.83 0.10 8.78
C ILE A 35 -11.76 1.25 9.78
N PRO A 36 -11.97 2.51 9.35
CA PRO A 36 -12.00 3.66 10.25
C PRO A 36 -13.01 3.47 11.39
N SER A 37 -12.59 3.81 12.61
CA SER A 37 -13.43 3.65 13.80
C SER A 37 -13.20 4.79 14.79
N ASP A 38 -14.27 5.36 15.33
CA ASP A 38 -14.27 6.36 16.41
C ASP A 38 -13.79 5.79 17.76
N LYS A 39 -13.70 4.46 17.87
CA LYS A 39 -13.18 3.75 19.03
C LYS A 39 -11.65 3.66 19.05
N VAL A 40 -11.02 3.89 17.90
CA VAL A 40 -9.55 3.87 17.76
C VAL A 40 -9.02 5.29 17.89
N ILE A 41 -8.50 5.61 19.07
CA ILE A 41 -7.91 6.92 19.36
C ILE A 41 -6.41 6.81 19.20
N LEU A 42 -5.87 7.58 18.28
CA LEU A 42 -4.43 7.64 18.03
C LEU A 42 -3.69 8.24 19.23
N LYS A 43 -2.50 7.73 19.49
CA LYS A 43 -1.64 8.15 20.61
C LYS A 43 -0.26 8.51 20.07
N ASP A 44 0.46 9.28 20.87
CA ASP A 44 1.89 9.54 20.62
C ASP A 44 2.65 8.21 20.52
N GLY A 45 3.45 8.07 19.49
CA GLY A 45 4.16 6.84 19.14
C GLY A 45 3.46 5.90 18.14
N ASP A 46 2.18 6.13 17.81
CA ASP A 46 1.48 5.37 16.78
C ASP A 46 1.94 5.75 15.36
N ILE A 47 1.77 4.83 14.43
CA ILE A 47 1.76 5.13 13.00
C ILE A 47 0.39 4.80 12.43
N ILE A 48 -0.04 5.53 11.40
CA ILE A 48 -1.28 5.28 10.69
C ILE A 48 -1.06 5.37 9.19
N SER A 49 -1.37 4.28 8.48
CA SER A 49 -1.46 4.27 7.02
C SER A 49 -2.85 4.71 6.61
N VAL A 50 -2.93 5.79 5.85
CA VAL A 50 -4.17 6.30 5.27
C VAL A 50 -4.14 6.03 3.77
N ASP A 51 -5.12 5.28 3.30
CA ASP A 51 -5.28 4.91 1.91
C ASP A 51 -6.59 5.48 1.36
N CYS A 52 -6.52 6.10 0.19
CA CYS A 52 -7.60 6.89 -0.41
C CYS A 52 -7.72 6.61 -1.91
N GLY A 53 -8.82 5.97 -2.29
CA GLY A 53 -9.22 5.82 -3.68
C GLY A 53 -10.29 6.82 -4.08
N THR A 54 -10.12 7.47 -5.23
CA THR A 54 -11.10 8.43 -5.78
C THR A 54 -11.42 8.12 -7.23
N LEU A 55 -12.68 8.28 -7.61
CA LEU A 55 -13.13 8.22 -9.00
C LEU A 55 -13.46 9.63 -9.47
N LEU A 56 -12.72 10.14 -10.45
CA LEU A 56 -12.92 11.46 -11.06
C LEU A 56 -12.90 11.35 -12.58
N ASN A 57 -13.90 11.92 -13.24
CA ASN A 57 -14.01 11.90 -14.72
C ASN A 57 -13.89 10.51 -15.35
N GLY A 58 -14.39 9.48 -14.65
CA GLY A 58 -14.37 8.09 -15.13
C GLY A 58 -13.03 7.36 -14.96
N PHE A 59 -12.09 7.93 -14.21
CA PHE A 59 -10.81 7.32 -13.87
C PHE A 59 -10.60 7.26 -12.36
N VAL A 60 -9.98 6.18 -11.91
CA VAL A 60 -9.62 5.96 -10.51
C VAL A 60 -8.22 6.48 -10.26
N GLY A 61 -8.06 7.26 -9.17
CA GLY A 61 -6.79 7.57 -8.55
C GLY A 61 -6.72 6.86 -7.20
N ASP A 62 -5.56 6.31 -6.89
CA ASP A 62 -5.30 5.52 -5.69
C ASP A 62 -4.00 5.96 -5.04
N SER A 63 -4.02 6.22 -3.72
CA SER A 63 -2.85 6.75 -3.02
C SER A 63 -2.88 6.44 -1.54
N ALA A 64 -1.79 5.89 -1.03
CA ALA A 64 -1.58 5.62 0.38
C ALA A 64 -0.34 6.33 0.93
N TYR A 65 -0.42 6.72 2.20
CA TYR A 65 0.72 7.27 2.93
C TYR A 65 0.64 6.90 4.41
N THR A 66 1.79 6.63 5.02
CA THR A 66 1.88 6.34 6.46
C THR A 66 2.42 7.54 7.21
N PHE A 67 1.67 7.99 8.21
CA PHE A 67 1.99 9.11 9.07
C PHE A 67 2.43 8.63 10.44
N ALA A 68 3.44 9.27 11.00
CA ALA A 68 3.79 9.14 12.42
C ALA A 68 2.92 10.08 13.25
N VAL A 69 2.45 9.63 14.40
CA VAL A 69 1.70 10.42 15.37
C VAL A 69 2.64 10.78 16.53
N GLY A 70 3.02 12.05 16.59
CA GLY A 70 4.03 12.52 17.55
C GLY A 70 5.39 11.87 17.33
N GLU A 71 6.05 11.48 18.42
CA GLU A 71 7.39 10.88 18.39
C GLU A 71 7.31 9.35 18.33
N VAL A 72 7.86 8.77 17.26
CA VAL A 72 7.98 7.31 17.08
C VAL A 72 9.43 6.85 17.29
N SER A 73 9.62 5.57 17.57
CA SER A 73 10.96 4.99 17.74
C SER A 73 11.82 5.12 16.48
N ASP A 74 13.13 5.11 16.63
CA ASP A 74 14.06 5.20 15.51
C ASP A 74 13.92 4.01 14.54
N GLU A 75 13.55 2.84 15.07
CA GLU A 75 13.28 1.64 14.26
C GLU A 75 12.06 1.85 13.37
N VAL A 76 10.99 2.47 13.89
CA VAL A 76 9.80 2.82 13.11
C VAL A 76 10.12 3.94 12.11
N LYS A 77 10.89 4.97 12.48
CA LYS A 77 11.36 6.00 11.54
C LYS A 77 12.12 5.38 10.37
N LEU A 78 13.00 4.43 10.67
CA LEU A 78 13.75 3.71 9.64
C LEU A 78 12.85 2.86 8.73
N LEU A 79 11.84 2.19 9.30
CA LEU A 79 10.83 1.45 8.53
C LEU A 79 10.11 2.37 7.54
N LEU A 80 9.55 3.49 8.01
CA LEU A 80 8.81 4.43 7.17
C LEU A 80 9.69 5.00 6.06
N GLN A 81 10.91 5.40 6.39
CA GLN A 81 11.87 5.91 5.40
C GLN A 81 12.22 4.83 4.38
N THR A 82 12.52 3.61 4.83
CA THR A 82 12.90 2.50 3.94
C THR A 82 11.77 2.12 3.00
N THR A 83 10.53 2.08 3.51
CA THR A 83 9.34 1.80 2.70
C THR A 83 9.17 2.86 1.62
N LYS A 84 9.27 4.14 1.97
CA LYS A 84 9.20 5.24 1.02
C LYS A 84 10.33 5.16 -0.03
N GLU A 85 11.57 4.94 0.40
CA GLU A 85 12.71 4.78 -0.51
C GLU A 85 12.52 3.59 -1.45
N SER A 86 11.96 2.47 -0.95
CA SER A 86 11.73 1.28 -1.75
C SER A 86 10.74 1.52 -2.89
N LEU A 87 9.70 2.34 -2.65
CA LEU A 87 8.77 2.77 -3.70
C LEU A 87 9.52 3.48 -4.84
N PHE A 88 10.36 4.47 -4.51
CA PHE A 88 11.13 5.18 -5.54
C PHE A 88 12.14 4.27 -6.24
N LYS A 89 12.74 3.30 -5.53
CA LYS A 89 13.57 2.26 -6.16
C LYS A 89 12.78 1.40 -7.14
N GLY A 90 11.54 1.06 -6.82
CA GLY A 90 10.64 0.36 -7.74
C GLY A 90 10.31 1.21 -8.97
N ILE A 91 9.97 2.49 -8.77
CA ILE A 91 9.62 3.44 -9.84
C ILE A 91 10.77 3.60 -10.87
N GLU A 92 12.04 3.53 -10.46
CA GLU A 92 13.18 3.55 -11.39
C GLU A 92 13.10 2.45 -12.47
N PHE A 93 12.40 1.34 -12.18
CA PHE A 93 12.15 0.24 -13.11
C PHE A 93 10.78 0.30 -13.81
N ALA A 94 9.94 1.27 -13.48
CA ALA A 94 8.62 1.47 -14.10
C ALA A 94 8.75 2.16 -15.47
N VAL A 95 9.59 1.62 -16.35
CA VAL A 95 9.87 2.16 -17.69
C VAL A 95 9.61 1.10 -18.76
N GLU A 96 9.28 1.54 -19.97
CA GLU A 96 9.03 0.66 -21.10
C GLU A 96 10.19 -0.32 -21.36
N GLY A 97 9.84 -1.59 -21.60
CA GLY A 97 10.78 -2.66 -21.86
C GLY A 97 11.36 -3.34 -20.62
N LYS A 98 11.21 -2.76 -19.42
CA LYS A 98 11.49 -3.44 -18.14
C LYS A 98 10.35 -4.37 -17.78
N ARG A 99 10.54 -5.19 -16.76
CA ARG A 99 9.56 -6.15 -16.29
C ARG A 99 9.15 -5.91 -14.85
N LEU A 100 7.94 -6.30 -14.49
CA LEU A 100 7.45 -6.16 -13.11
C LEU A 100 8.32 -6.88 -12.08
N GLY A 101 8.96 -7.99 -12.47
CA GLY A 101 9.94 -8.67 -11.60
C GLY A 101 11.21 -7.86 -11.33
N ASP A 102 11.60 -6.94 -12.21
CA ASP A 102 12.72 -6.01 -11.97
C ASP A 102 12.32 -4.98 -10.91
N LEU A 103 11.11 -4.44 -11.04
CA LEU A 103 10.51 -3.49 -10.10
C LEU A 103 10.37 -4.12 -8.71
N GLY A 104 9.69 -5.27 -8.61
CA GLY A 104 9.48 -5.97 -7.35
C GLY A 104 10.80 -6.41 -6.69
N PHE A 105 11.77 -6.85 -7.49
CA PHE A 105 13.12 -7.18 -6.98
C PHE A 105 13.80 -5.94 -6.35
N ALA A 106 13.69 -4.78 -6.97
CA ALA A 106 14.31 -3.56 -6.45
C ALA A 106 13.72 -3.16 -5.09
N ILE A 107 12.39 -3.23 -4.94
CA ILE A 107 11.69 -3.00 -3.68
C ILE A 107 12.14 -4.01 -2.63
N GLN A 108 12.02 -5.29 -2.92
CA GLN A 108 12.36 -6.38 -2.01
C GLN A 108 13.80 -6.27 -1.52
N ASN A 109 14.75 -6.14 -2.44
CA ASN A 109 16.17 -6.09 -2.11
C ASN A 109 16.51 -4.90 -1.21
N HIS A 110 15.87 -3.73 -1.43
CA HIS A 110 16.11 -2.55 -0.62
C HIS A 110 15.61 -2.72 0.82
N CYS A 111 14.42 -3.31 1.00
CA CYS A 111 13.83 -3.53 2.31
C CYS A 111 14.51 -4.66 3.09
N GLU A 112 14.73 -5.80 2.45
CA GLU A 112 15.36 -6.98 3.09
C GLU A 112 16.82 -6.71 3.49
N ALA A 113 17.56 -5.89 2.73
CA ALA A 113 18.92 -5.47 3.09
C ALA A 113 18.98 -4.65 4.38
N LYS A 114 17.86 -4.04 4.80
CA LYS A 114 17.72 -3.30 6.06
C LYS A 114 17.04 -4.13 7.17
N GLY A 115 16.78 -5.42 6.92
CA GLY A 115 16.20 -6.36 7.88
C GLY A 115 14.68 -6.36 7.94
N PHE A 116 13.99 -5.66 7.04
CA PHE A 116 12.54 -5.61 6.97
C PHE A 116 11.97 -6.69 6.06
N SER A 117 10.71 -7.03 6.25
CA SER A 117 10.02 -8.09 5.49
C SER A 117 9.00 -7.52 4.52
N VAL A 118 8.92 -8.10 3.32
CA VAL A 118 7.96 -7.71 2.28
C VAL A 118 6.74 -8.63 2.34
N VAL A 119 5.54 -8.06 2.47
CA VAL A 119 4.26 -8.77 2.38
C VAL A 119 4.07 -9.32 0.96
N ARG A 120 3.52 -10.52 0.82
CA ARG A 120 3.39 -11.21 -0.48
C ARG A 120 1.96 -11.55 -0.87
N GLU A 121 1.04 -11.52 0.08
CA GLU A 121 -0.37 -11.87 -0.10
C GLU A 121 -1.17 -10.75 -0.78
N PHE A 122 -0.69 -9.52 -0.67
CA PHE A 122 -1.22 -8.34 -1.34
C PHE A 122 -0.14 -7.72 -2.23
N VAL A 123 -0.58 -7.14 -3.32
CA VAL A 123 0.29 -6.58 -4.37
C VAL A 123 -0.34 -5.32 -4.94
N GLY A 124 0.44 -4.46 -5.53
CA GLY A 124 -0.08 -3.39 -6.36
C GLY A 124 -0.76 -3.89 -7.64
N HIS A 125 -1.31 -3.02 -8.41
CA HIS A 125 -2.16 -3.38 -9.56
C HIS A 125 -2.15 -2.33 -10.65
N GLY A 126 -2.67 -2.70 -11.82
CA GLY A 126 -3.09 -1.74 -12.83
C GLY A 126 -4.29 -0.92 -12.30
N VAL A 127 -4.39 0.33 -12.69
CA VAL A 127 -5.48 1.23 -12.31
C VAL A 127 -5.91 2.07 -13.50
N GLY A 128 -7.19 2.36 -13.61
CA GLY A 128 -7.68 3.15 -14.74
C GLY A 128 -9.16 3.43 -14.61
N ARG A 129 -10.00 2.81 -15.43
CA ARG A 129 -11.46 2.92 -15.29
C ARG A 129 -12.01 2.07 -14.15
N LYS A 130 -11.28 1.03 -13.76
CA LYS A 130 -11.59 0.20 -12.59
C LYS A 130 -10.52 0.40 -11.53
N MET A 131 -10.90 0.16 -10.28
CA MET A 131 -9.99 0.19 -9.14
C MET A 131 -8.82 -0.77 -9.34
N HIS A 132 -9.10 -2.01 -9.66
CA HIS A 132 -8.11 -3.04 -9.91
C HIS A 132 -8.20 -3.50 -11.37
N GLU A 133 -7.11 -3.30 -12.09
CA GLU A 133 -6.90 -3.76 -13.47
C GLU A 133 -5.63 -4.61 -13.54
N ALA A 134 -5.50 -5.40 -14.59
CA ALA A 134 -4.24 -6.07 -14.88
C ALA A 134 -3.16 -5.04 -15.30
N PRO A 135 -1.90 -5.31 -15.01
CA PRO A 135 -1.35 -6.49 -14.34
C PRO A 135 -1.31 -6.33 -12.81
N GLU A 136 -1.16 -7.45 -12.08
CA GLU A 136 -0.69 -7.41 -10.70
C GLU A 136 0.75 -6.89 -10.64
N VAL A 137 1.06 -6.11 -9.60
CA VAL A 137 2.37 -5.44 -9.39
C VAL A 137 2.98 -5.88 -8.06
N PRO A 138 3.62 -7.06 -7.99
CA PRO A 138 4.22 -7.53 -6.76
C PRO A 138 5.37 -6.65 -6.28
N ASN A 139 5.45 -6.47 -4.95
CA ASN A 139 6.56 -5.76 -4.28
C ASN A 139 7.79 -6.66 -4.06
N TYR A 140 7.80 -7.81 -4.68
CA TYR A 140 8.88 -8.81 -4.67
C TYR A 140 9.02 -9.44 -6.05
N GLY A 141 10.15 -10.07 -6.31
CA GLY A 141 10.30 -10.70 -7.60
C GLY A 141 11.70 -11.17 -7.94
N ARG A 142 11.85 -11.58 -9.18
CA ARG A 142 13.12 -11.98 -9.78
C ARG A 142 13.39 -11.14 -11.02
N ARG A 143 14.60 -10.64 -11.15
CA ARG A 143 15.02 -9.86 -12.32
C ARG A 143 14.70 -10.57 -13.63
N GLY A 144 14.21 -9.82 -14.60
CA GLY A 144 13.85 -10.32 -15.93
C GLY A 144 12.56 -11.15 -15.98
N SER A 145 11.79 -11.26 -14.89
CA SER A 145 10.53 -12.01 -14.83
C SER A 145 9.29 -11.11 -14.85
N GLY A 146 8.13 -11.72 -15.01
CA GLY A 146 6.84 -11.03 -14.99
C GLY A 146 6.51 -10.29 -16.27
N THR A 147 5.40 -9.56 -16.24
CA THR A 147 4.86 -8.80 -17.38
C THR A 147 5.85 -7.70 -17.80
N MET A 148 6.05 -7.57 -19.10
CA MET A 148 6.82 -6.46 -19.66
C MET A 148 6.00 -5.19 -19.61
N LEU A 149 6.61 -4.11 -19.12
CA LEU A 149 6.01 -2.79 -19.06
C LEU A 149 5.97 -2.15 -20.45
N LYS A 150 4.85 -1.50 -20.73
CA LYS A 150 4.60 -0.81 -21.99
C LYS A 150 4.16 0.62 -21.71
N SER A 151 4.50 1.50 -22.62
CA SER A 151 4.03 2.90 -22.59
C SER A 151 2.50 2.96 -22.55
N GLY A 152 1.95 3.84 -21.72
CA GLY A 152 0.51 3.99 -21.52
C GLY A 152 -0.09 3.11 -20.39
N MET A 153 0.68 2.22 -19.76
CA MET A 153 0.24 1.54 -18.55
C MET A 153 0.19 2.51 -17.37
N THR A 154 -0.87 2.41 -16.57
CA THR A 154 -1.04 3.10 -15.28
C THR A 154 -1.06 2.05 -14.18
N LEU A 155 -0.26 2.24 -13.13
CA LEU A 155 -0.01 1.23 -12.12
C LEU A 155 -0.03 1.87 -10.72
N CYS A 156 -0.57 1.15 -9.75
CA CYS A 156 -0.35 1.37 -8.33
C CYS A 156 0.84 0.52 -7.88
N ILE A 157 1.84 1.17 -7.32
CA ILE A 157 3.02 0.53 -6.75
C ILE A 157 2.96 0.79 -5.25
N GLU A 158 2.71 -0.25 -4.47
CA GLU A 158 2.28 -0.15 -3.08
C GLU A 158 3.10 -1.07 -2.19
N PRO A 159 4.34 -0.71 -1.85
CA PRO A 159 5.14 -1.52 -0.94
C PRO A 159 4.48 -1.64 0.43
N MET A 160 4.21 -2.88 0.86
CA MET A 160 3.75 -3.24 2.19
C MET A 160 4.89 -3.94 2.91
N ILE A 161 5.47 -3.24 3.87
CA ILE A 161 6.75 -3.60 4.51
C ILE A 161 6.54 -3.70 6.01
N ASN A 162 6.90 -4.84 6.59
CA ASN A 162 6.77 -5.11 8.01
C ASN A 162 8.12 -4.99 8.72
N LEU A 163 8.10 -4.42 9.92
CA LEU A 163 9.23 -4.36 10.83
C LEU A 163 9.72 -5.76 11.25
N GLY A 164 8.75 -6.65 11.45
CA GLY A 164 8.98 -8.02 11.87
C GLY A 164 8.90 -9.02 10.73
N LYS A 165 8.14 -10.09 10.94
CA LYS A 165 7.91 -11.13 9.94
C LYS A 165 6.89 -10.70 8.89
N ARG A 166 6.99 -11.30 7.71
CA ARG A 166 6.08 -11.01 6.59
C ARG A 166 4.66 -11.56 6.74
N ASP A 167 4.47 -12.52 7.66
CA ASP A 167 3.24 -13.27 7.76
C ASP A 167 2.11 -12.40 8.30
N ILE A 168 0.97 -12.44 7.64
CA ILE A 168 -0.21 -11.64 7.93
C ILE A 168 -1.44 -12.53 8.15
N PHE A 169 -2.52 -11.93 8.62
CA PHE A 169 -3.85 -12.55 8.68
C PHE A 169 -4.93 -11.48 8.51
N VAL A 170 -6.08 -11.88 8.00
CA VAL A 170 -7.27 -11.02 7.89
C VAL A 170 -8.13 -11.23 9.13
N GLU A 171 -8.58 -10.13 9.73
CA GLU A 171 -9.49 -10.15 10.88
C GLU A 171 -10.89 -10.69 10.54
N ARG A 172 -11.72 -10.90 11.57
CA ARG A 172 -13.09 -11.41 11.39
C ARG A 172 -14.03 -10.45 10.66
N ASP A 173 -13.65 -9.17 10.55
CA ASP A 173 -14.39 -8.17 9.77
C ASP A 173 -14.28 -8.41 8.25
N GLY A 174 -13.38 -9.31 7.84
CA GLY A 174 -13.14 -9.67 6.44
C GLY A 174 -12.26 -8.68 5.67
N TRP A 175 -11.74 -7.63 6.32
CA TRP A 175 -10.96 -6.55 5.69
C TRP A 175 -9.63 -6.28 6.37
N THR A 176 -9.68 -5.88 7.64
CA THR A 176 -8.49 -5.46 8.39
C THR A 176 -7.44 -6.56 8.39
N THR A 177 -6.30 -6.25 7.82
CA THR A 177 -5.18 -7.17 7.71
C THR A 177 -4.08 -6.76 8.68
N ARG A 178 -3.61 -7.72 9.49
CA ARG A 178 -2.56 -7.49 10.51
C ARG A 178 -1.36 -8.40 10.32
N THR A 179 -0.24 -7.94 10.85
CA THR A 179 0.94 -8.78 11.03
C THR A 179 0.67 -9.86 12.10
N ARG A 180 1.20 -11.07 11.91
CA ARG A 180 1.02 -12.16 12.89
C ARG A 180 1.85 -11.96 14.16
N ASP A 181 2.91 -11.21 14.09
CA ASP A 181 3.82 -10.96 15.23
C ASP A 181 3.49 -9.68 16.00
N GLY A 182 2.46 -8.93 15.58
CA GLY A 182 1.98 -7.71 16.23
C GLY A 182 2.94 -6.51 16.11
N LYS A 183 3.91 -6.57 15.19
CA LYS A 183 4.81 -5.45 14.90
C LYS A 183 4.30 -4.66 13.69
N PRO A 184 4.61 -3.35 13.63
CA PRO A 184 4.32 -2.54 12.45
C PRO A 184 4.90 -3.09 11.16
#